data_e8107a522a0f367ec59caafeb1eb4515
#
_entry.id   e8107a522a0f367ec59caafeb1eb4515
#
_cell.length_a   1.000
_cell.length_b   1.000
_cell.length_c   1.000
_cell.angle_alpha   90.00
_cell.angle_beta   90.00
_cell.angle_gamma   90.00
#
_symmetry.space_group_name_H-M   'P 1'
#
loop_
_entity.id
_entity.type
_entity.pdbx_description
1 polymer ?
#
loop_
_entity_poly.entity_id
_entity_poly.type
_entity_poly.pdbx_seq_one_letter_code
_entity_poly.pdbx_strand_id
1 'polypeptide(L)'
;MFRLFFEGGIFMWPILIIAISIVILSIKKAIDLFCRTDLNQKQLESGLNAIVFWGAISSVFGFLAHFAGMYMAMVSIAEANDISPSIVARGFSVSLIPILFGLVIFMLSGILWLIFRWRRNKLISTDE
;
A
#
# COMPACT_ATOMS: atom_id res chain seq x y z
N MET A 1 -12.32 -11.15 -5.81
CA MET A 1 -11.07 -10.55 -5.29
C MET A 1 -9.84 -11.43 -5.51
N PHE A 2 -9.85 -12.73 -5.19
CA PHE A 2 -8.70 -13.62 -5.42
C PHE A 2 -8.23 -13.71 -6.88
N ARG A 3 -9.15 -13.70 -7.85
CA ARG A 3 -8.80 -13.74 -9.28
C ARG A 3 -7.99 -12.50 -9.71
N LEU A 4 -8.36 -11.30 -9.25
CA LEU A 4 -7.64 -10.06 -9.54
C LEU A 4 -6.23 -10.08 -8.95
N PHE A 5 -6.06 -10.73 -7.78
CA PHE A 5 -4.75 -10.89 -7.15
C PHE A 5 -3.81 -11.76 -8.00
N PHE A 6 -4.31 -12.87 -8.54
CA PHE A 6 -3.51 -13.73 -9.41
C PHE A 6 -3.24 -13.10 -10.78
N GLU A 7 -4.16 -12.29 -11.30
CA GLU A 7 -4.00 -11.56 -12.56
C GLU A 7 -2.97 -10.42 -12.45
N GLY A 8 -2.77 -9.85 -11.26
CA GLY A 8 -1.78 -8.78 -11.01
C GLY A 8 -0.31 -9.25 -11.04
N GLY A 9 -0.05 -10.55 -11.21
CA GLY A 9 1.27 -11.13 -11.44
C GLY A 9 2.19 -11.13 -10.23
N ILE A 10 3.49 -11.33 -10.47
CA ILE A 10 4.51 -11.49 -9.43
C ILE A 10 4.68 -10.25 -8.54
N PHE A 11 4.36 -9.06 -9.04
CA PHE A 11 4.44 -7.80 -8.30
C PHE A 11 3.39 -7.65 -7.19
N MET A 12 2.32 -8.46 -7.20
CA MET A 12 1.33 -8.46 -6.12
C MET A 12 1.88 -9.03 -4.81
N TRP A 13 2.87 -9.93 -4.86
CA TRP A 13 3.49 -10.51 -3.67
C TRP A 13 4.19 -9.48 -2.77
N PRO A 14 5.09 -8.62 -3.30
CA PRO A 14 5.68 -7.53 -2.50
C PRO A 14 4.63 -6.59 -1.90
N ILE A 15 3.62 -6.22 -2.67
CA ILE A 15 2.54 -5.34 -2.20
C ILE A 15 1.76 -5.98 -1.05
N LEU A 16 1.48 -7.28 -1.13
CA LEU A 16 0.81 -8.03 -0.06
C LEU A 16 1.67 -8.08 1.22
N ILE A 17 2.98 -8.34 1.10
CA ILE A 17 3.90 -8.36 2.24
C ILE A 17 3.92 -6.98 2.92
N ILE A 18 3.96 -5.90 2.16
CA ILE A 18 3.91 -4.52 2.67
C ILE A 18 2.57 -4.27 3.37
N ALA A 19 1.45 -4.70 2.78
CA ALA A 19 0.12 -4.55 3.38
C ALA A 19 0.03 -5.27 4.74
N ILE A 20 0.51 -6.51 4.82
CA ILE A 20 0.56 -7.27 6.08
C ILE A 20 1.44 -6.55 7.11
N SER A 21 2.60 -6.04 6.71
CA SER A 21 3.51 -5.29 7.59
C SER A 21 2.84 -4.04 8.16
N ILE A 22 2.08 -3.29 7.34
CA ILE A 22 1.32 -2.12 7.76
C ILE A 22 0.23 -2.51 8.77
N VAL A 23 -0.49 -3.61 8.53
CA VAL A 23 -1.52 -4.10 9.46
C VAL A 23 -0.90 -4.46 10.81
N ILE A 24 0.21 -5.19 10.83
CA ILE A 24 0.92 -5.57 12.05
C ILE A 24 1.40 -4.33 12.82
N LEU A 25 2.01 -3.36 12.13
CA LEU A 25 2.46 -2.11 12.73
C LEU A 25 1.28 -1.31 13.29
N SER A 26 0.17 -1.24 12.57
CA SER A 26 -1.04 -0.53 13.00
C SER A 26 -1.64 -1.16 14.26
N ILE A 27 -1.72 -2.48 14.31
CA ILE A 27 -2.23 -3.21 15.50
C ILE A 27 -1.31 -2.97 16.70
N LYS A 28 0.00 -3.11 16.53
CA LYS A 28 0.96 -2.85 17.62
C LYS A 28 0.83 -1.43 18.15
N LYS A 29 0.75 -0.42 17.27
CA LYS A 29 0.62 0.99 17.68
C LYS A 29 -0.75 1.31 18.25
N ALA A 30 -1.82 0.65 17.81
CA ALA A 30 -3.13 0.75 18.42
C ALA A 30 -3.08 0.23 19.87
N ILE A 31 -2.52 -0.96 20.09
CA ILE A 31 -2.39 -1.54 21.43
C ILE A 31 -1.54 -0.63 22.34
N ASP A 32 -0.40 -0.15 21.84
CA ASP A 32 0.46 0.77 22.59
C ASP A 32 -0.29 2.05 22.98
N LEU A 33 -1.08 2.64 22.06
CA LEU A 33 -1.81 3.89 22.27
C LEU A 33 -3.03 3.74 23.19
N PHE A 34 -3.64 2.56 23.23
CA PHE A 34 -4.86 2.31 24.00
C PHE A 34 -4.62 1.59 25.34
N CYS A 35 -3.53 0.82 25.47
CA CYS A 35 -3.27 -0.02 26.65
C CYS A 35 -2.08 0.41 27.51
N ARG A 36 -1.17 1.24 26.99
CA ARG A 36 0.02 1.68 27.72
C ARG A 36 0.00 3.18 27.97
N THR A 37 0.03 3.56 29.25
CA THR A 37 0.09 4.96 29.70
C THR A 37 1.54 5.50 29.75
N ASP A 38 2.54 4.64 29.57
CA ASP A 38 3.97 4.92 29.84
C ASP A 38 4.79 4.89 28.53
N LEU A 39 4.33 5.59 27.50
CA LEU A 39 4.99 5.57 26.19
C LEU A 39 5.93 6.74 25.99
N ASN A 40 7.18 6.40 25.67
CA ASN A 40 8.17 7.36 25.19
C ASN A 40 7.66 8.01 23.90
N GLN A 41 7.34 9.32 23.93
CA GLN A 41 6.75 10.07 22.82
C GLN A 41 7.50 9.87 21.48
N LYS A 42 8.84 9.77 21.53
CA LYS A 42 9.69 9.52 20.35
C LYS A 42 9.42 8.16 19.68
N GLN A 43 9.17 7.12 20.47
CA GLN A 43 8.87 5.77 19.92
C GLN A 43 7.49 5.73 19.26
N LEU A 44 6.55 6.49 19.79
CA LEU A 44 5.21 6.58 19.21
C LEU A 44 5.24 7.32 17.87
N GLU A 45 5.94 8.45 17.79
CA GLU A 45 6.12 9.21 16.54
C GLU A 45 6.83 8.41 15.45
N SER A 46 7.92 7.74 15.79
CA SER A 46 8.65 6.90 14.86
C SER A 46 7.76 5.80 14.26
N GLY A 47 6.93 5.15 15.09
CA GLY A 47 6.03 4.12 14.61
C GLY A 47 4.88 4.63 13.75
N LEU A 48 4.35 5.82 14.04
CA LEU A 48 3.32 6.46 13.22
C LEU A 48 3.88 6.85 11.84
N ASN A 49 5.06 7.43 11.81
CA ASN A 49 5.73 7.79 10.57
C ASN A 49 6.09 6.55 9.73
N ALA A 50 6.44 5.42 10.37
CA ALA A 50 6.70 4.17 9.69
C ALA A 50 5.46 3.65 8.93
N ILE A 51 4.25 3.80 9.47
CA ILE A 51 3.01 3.38 8.79
C ILE A 51 2.83 4.12 7.46
N VAL A 52 3.00 5.45 7.47
CA VAL A 52 2.90 6.26 6.25
C VAL A 52 4.03 5.97 5.28
N PHE A 53 5.25 5.79 5.79
CA PHE A 53 6.41 5.47 4.97
C PHE A 53 6.23 4.14 4.21
N TRP A 54 5.79 3.08 4.88
CA TRP A 54 5.49 1.80 4.24
C TRP A 54 4.31 1.90 3.28
N GLY A 55 3.30 2.73 3.59
CA GLY A 55 2.20 3.03 2.68
C GLY A 55 2.70 3.71 1.39
N ALA A 56 3.59 4.69 1.50
CA ALA A 56 4.21 5.35 0.35
C ALA A 56 5.03 4.38 -0.50
N ILE A 57 5.82 3.50 0.14
CA ILE A 57 6.55 2.43 -0.56
C ILE A 57 5.59 1.53 -1.33
N SER A 58 4.45 1.13 -0.73
CA SER A 58 3.43 0.33 -1.42
C SER A 58 2.92 1.00 -2.69
N SER A 59 2.68 2.32 -2.63
CA SER A 59 2.27 3.09 -3.81
C SER A 59 3.35 3.08 -4.90
N VAL A 60 4.60 3.30 -4.55
CA VAL A 60 5.74 3.26 -5.50
C VAL A 60 5.86 1.89 -6.16
N PHE A 61 5.73 0.81 -5.38
CA PHE A 61 5.72 -0.55 -5.94
C PHE A 61 4.53 -0.80 -6.87
N GLY A 62 3.36 -0.24 -6.57
CA GLY A 62 2.19 -0.29 -7.44
C GLY A 62 2.46 0.39 -8.80
N PHE A 63 3.09 1.56 -8.79
CA PHE A 63 3.50 2.27 -10.01
C PHE A 63 4.55 1.47 -10.80
N LEU A 64 5.58 0.97 -10.16
CA LEU A 64 6.61 0.15 -10.81
C LEU A 64 6.01 -1.10 -11.47
N ALA A 65 5.11 -1.79 -10.77
CA ALA A 65 4.41 -2.95 -11.29
C ALA A 65 3.54 -2.62 -12.51
N HIS A 66 2.87 -1.45 -12.49
CA HIS A 66 2.08 -0.98 -13.63
C HIS A 66 2.96 -0.74 -14.86
N PHE A 67 4.06 -0.02 -14.72
CA PHE A 67 4.97 0.25 -15.84
C PHE A 67 5.62 -1.03 -16.36
N ALA A 68 6.04 -1.94 -15.49
CA ALA A 68 6.59 -3.23 -15.89
C ALA A 68 5.55 -4.09 -16.64
N GLY A 69 4.30 -4.13 -16.16
CA GLY A 69 3.21 -4.85 -16.83
C GLY A 69 2.88 -4.25 -18.20
N MET A 70 2.87 -2.92 -18.29
CA MET A 70 2.64 -2.22 -19.56
C MET A 70 3.78 -2.47 -20.56
N TYR A 71 5.03 -2.44 -20.09
CA TYR A 71 6.20 -2.79 -20.93
C TYR A 71 6.09 -4.20 -21.48
N MET A 72 5.81 -5.21 -20.64
CA MET A 72 5.64 -6.59 -21.09
C MET A 72 4.51 -6.74 -22.11
N ALA A 73 3.38 -6.06 -21.89
CA ALA A 73 2.27 -6.04 -22.84
C ALA A 73 2.69 -5.47 -24.20
N MET A 74 3.43 -4.35 -24.21
CA MET A 74 3.93 -3.74 -25.44
C MET A 74 4.92 -4.61 -26.21
N VAL A 75 5.81 -5.32 -25.50
CA VAL A 75 6.73 -6.28 -26.14
C VAL A 75 5.95 -7.41 -26.81
N SER A 76 4.98 -8.00 -26.10
CA SER A 76 4.14 -9.06 -26.68
C SER A 76 3.34 -8.59 -27.90
N ILE A 77 2.93 -7.32 -27.90
CA ILE A 77 2.24 -6.69 -29.03
C ILE A 77 3.18 -6.53 -30.23
N ALA A 78 4.42 -6.11 -29.98
CA ALA A 78 5.39 -5.92 -31.04
C ALA A 78 5.81 -7.24 -31.75
N GLU A 79 5.77 -8.36 -31.02
CA GLU A 79 6.07 -9.69 -31.56
C GLU A 79 4.92 -10.34 -32.34
N ALA A 80 3.69 -9.90 -32.07
CA ALA A 80 2.50 -10.49 -32.72
C ALA A 80 2.14 -9.70 -33.99
N ASN A 81 2.05 -10.38 -35.13
CA ASN A 81 1.77 -9.78 -36.43
C ASN A 81 0.31 -9.32 -36.62
N ASP A 82 -0.61 -9.75 -35.78
CA ASP A 82 -2.02 -9.37 -35.83
C ASP A 82 -2.61 -9.33 -34.42
N ILE A 83 -3.01 -8.14 -33.96
CA ILE A 83 -3.51 -7.95 -32.60
C ILE A 83 -4.84 -7.22 -32.62
N SER A 84 -5.84 -7.85 -31.98
CA SER A 84 -7.12 -7.18 -31.79
C SER A 84 -7.01 -6.10 -30.69
N PRO A 85 -7.66 -4.93 -30.84
CA PRO A 85 -7.70 -3.88 -29.82
C PRO A 85 -8.19 -4.37 -28.46
N SER A 86 -8.99 -5.43 -28.42
CA SER A 86 -9.50 -6.05 -27.19
C SER A 86 -8.39 -6.68 -26.34
N ILE A 87 -7.40 -7.31 -26.98
CA ILE A 87 -6.25 -7.90 -26.28
C ILE A 87 -5.40 -6.82 -25.63
N VAL A 88 -5.16 -5.72 -26.35
CA VAL A 88 -4.43 -4.56 -25.84
C VAL A 88 -5.13 -3.95 -24.62
N ALA A 89 -6.44 -3.71 -24.75
CA ALA A 89 -7.25 -3.15 -23.66
C ALA A 89 -7.25 -4.06 -22.42
N ARG A 90 -7.29 -5.38 -22.60
CA ARG A 90 -7.22 -6.35 -21.49
C ARG A 90 -5.86 -6.30 -20.79
N GLY A 91 -4.75 -6.27 -21.54
CA GLY A 91 -3.40 -6.16 -20.99
C GLY A 91 -3.24 -4.90 -20.15
N PHE A 92 -3.72 -3.76 -20.66
CA PHE A 92 -3.72 -2.49 -19.95
C PHE A 92 -4.55 -2.56 -18.66
N SER A 93 -5.75 -3.12 -18.70
CA SER A 93 -6.62 -3.26 -17.53
C SER A 93 -5.98 -4.10 -16.43
N VAL A 94 -5.30 -5.19 -16.79
CA VAL A 94 -4.59 -6.04 -15.82
C VAL A 94 -3.41 -5.30 -15.18
N SER A 95 -2.68 -4.50 -15.96
CA SER A 95 -1.53 -3.73 -15.43
C SER A 95 -1.93 -2.62 -14.45
N LEU A 96 -3.20 -2.17 -14.46
CA LEU A 96 -3.72 -1.19 -13.51
C LEU A 96 -4.00 -1.78 -12.11
N ILE A 97 -4.15 -3.09 -11.99
CA ILE A 97 -4.52 -3.74 -10.73
C ILE A 97 -3.50 -3.44 -9.61
N PRO A 98 -2.17 -3.63 -9.80
CA PRO A 98 -1.20 -3.37 -8.74
C PRO A 98 -1.15 -1.91 -8.29
N ILE A 99 -1.30 -0.95 -9.20
CA ILE A 99 -1.29 0.47 -8.85
C ILE A 99 -2.50 0.84 -8.00
N LEU A 100 -3.69 0.33 -8.34
CA LEU A 100 -4.89 0.56 -7.55
C LEU A 100 -4.75 -0.01 -6.14
N PHE A 101 -4.23 -1.23 -5.99
CA PHE A 101 -3.96 -1.83 -4.68
C PHE A 101 -2.95 -1.01 -3.88
N GLY A 102 -1.83 -0.59 -4.49
CA GLY A 102 -0.82 0.25 -3.84
C GLY A 102 -1.39 1.58 -3.34
N LEU A 103 -2.23 2.24 -4.14
CA LEU A 103 -2.90 3.48 -3.76
C LEU A 103 -3.91 3.29 -2.63
N VAL A 104 -4.70 2.23 -2.66
CA VAL A 104 -5.64 1.92 -1.57
C VAL A 104 -4.90 1.70 -0.26
N ILE A 105 -3.80 0.94 -0.27
CA ILE A 105 -2.98 0.71 0.92
C ILE A 105 -2.40 2.03 1.43
N PHE A 106 -1.93 2.90 0.55
CA PHE A 106 -1.42 4.22 0.92
C PHE A 106 -2.50 5.10 1.56
N MET A 107 -3.70 5.15 0.98
CA MET A 107 -4.84 5.88 1.55
C MET A 107 -5.20 5.37 2.96
N LEU A 108 -5.29 4.06 3.14
CA LEU A 108 -5.58 3.45 4.44
C LEU A 108 -4.49 3.79 5.47
N SER A 109 -3.22 3.74 5.07
CA SER A 109 -2.10 4.14 5.94
C SER A 109 -2.18 5.60 6.37
N GLY A 110 -2.55 6.49 5.47
CA GLY A 110 -2.76 7.91 5.75
C GLY A 110 -3.91 8.15 6.74
N ILE A 111 -5.03 7.47 6.56
CA ILE A 111 -6.19 7.55 7.47
C ILE A 111 -5.80 7.04 8.87
N LEU A 112 -5.14 5.90 8.97
CA LEU A 112 -4.68 5.35 10.24
C LEU A 112 -3.70 6.30 10.95
N TRP A 113 -2.77 6.89 10.20
CA TRP A 113 -1.84 7.88 10.73
C TRP A 113 -2.56 9.11 11.30
N LEU A 114 -3.57 9.65 10.59
CA LEU A 114 -4.37 10.79 11.05
C LEU A 114 -5.11 10.46 12.34
N ILE A 115 -5.77 9.30 12.41
CA ILE A 115 -6.53 8.87 13.60
C ILE A 115 -5.58 8.74 14.80
N PHE A 116 -4.45 8.08 14.65
CA PHE A 116 -3.50 7.86 15.72
C PHE A 116 -2.81 9.15 16.15
N ARG A 117 -2.49 10.04 15.21
CA ARG A 117 -1.92 11.36 15.50
C ARG A 117 -2.90 12.23 16.30
N TRP A 118 -4.17 12.24 15.90
CA TRP A 118 -5.20 12.99 16.60
C TRP A 118 -5.39 12.49 18.04
N ARG A 119 -5.41 11.18 18.22
CA ARG A 119 -5.50 10.57 19.55
C ARG A 119 -4.30 10.89 20.44
N ARG A 120 -3.10 10.80 19.91
CA ARG A 120 -1.88 11.16 20.61
C ARG A 120 -1.92 12.62 21.10
N ASN A 121 -2.28 13.55 20.24
CA ASN A 121 -2.36 14.96 20.60
C ASN A 121 -3.36 15.22 21.73
N LYS A 122 -4.49 14.48 21.74
CA LYS A 122 -5.49 14.57 22.78
C LYS A 122 -4.98 14.07 24.15
N LEU A 123 -4.15 13.03 24.16
CA LEU A 123 -3.54 12.51 25.39
C LEU A 123 -2.53 13.51 25.98
N ILE A 124 -1.72 14.14 25.15
CA ILE A 124 -0.72 15.14 25.58
C ILE A 124 -1.40 16.38 26.19
N SER A 125 -2.52 16.84 25.63
CA SER A 125 -3.23 18.03 26.14
C SER A 125 -4.02 17.78 27.44
N THR A 126 -4.09 16.55 27.92
CA THR A 126 -4.77 16.20 29.19
C THR A 126 -3.80 16.14 30.35
N ASP A 127 -2.48 16.07 30.07
CA ASP A 127 -1.40 16.02 31.07
C ASP A 127 -0.80 17.41 31.40
N GLU A 128 -1.31 18.50 30.77
CA GLU A 128 -1.03 19.90 31.14
C GLU A 128 -2.17 20.50 32.00
#